data_091143b31b716dd27dfc32ce2a8c694d
#
_entry.id   091143b31b716dd27dfc32ce2a8c694d
#
_cell.length_a   1.000
_cell.length_b   1.000
_cell.length_c   1.000
_cell.angle_alpha   90.00
_cell.angle_beta   90.00
_cell.angle_gamma   90.00
#
_symmetry.space_group_name_H-M   'P 1'
#
loop_
_entity.id
_entity.type
_entity.pdbx_description
1 polymer ?
#
loop_
_entity_poly.entity_id
_entity_poly.type
_entity_poly.pdbx_seq_one_letter_code
_entity_poly.pdbx_strand_id
1 'polypeptide(L)'
;MSDTFGDSLADRLVAANFSRRDGVLHVGGLDLRGLAEAHGTPFFVYDADLFRRAYRDLARAVAGFAVVDYSVKANPAPAIIRVFRDEGAGAEIASGAEFAASWAAGVDPRHILFAGPGKSDADIEATVAGGIGEIHLENGEEMRRVAEAAGRHGVVQRVAIRINPGPDAQGGAMRMGGKPSPFGFDEEELDAIVDAVEAEPRLHLAGIHLFAGTQGLAAATLLSQWAYGLSLAERVAERIARPLETIDLGGGLGIPYFSADAALDLGALRDGMPALITRVTSDPRLREARIVLEPGRFLAGPAGLYVARVRAVKVSRGSRFVITDGGMHHHLAASGNLGQVVKRDYPVTGVVDRGGPRSPCAVVGPLCTPLDMLARATPLPDLAAGDLVAVLQSGAYGLTASPTGFLSHPRPAELLVDGGTAREIGMARPGD
;
A
#
# COMPACT_ATOMS: atom_id res chain seq x y z
N MET A 1 -30.34 -11.31 -12.00
CA MET A 1 -29.97 -12.22 -10.92
C MET A 1 -30.10 -11.41 -9.64
N SER A 2 -31.05 -11.75 -8.78
CA SER A 2 -31.24 -11.09 -7.48
C SER A 2 -30.13 -11.57 -6.55
N ASP A 3 -29.15 -10.70 -6.27
CA ASP A 3 -28.23 -10.93 -5.16
C ASP A 3 -29.08 -11.07 -3.89
N THR A 4 -29.03 -12.23 -3.29
CA THR A 4 -29.64 -12.51 -2.01
C THR A 4 -28.99 -11.59 -0.96
N PHE A 5 -29.81 -10.83 -0.23
CA PHE A 5 -29.39 -9.97 0.86
C PHE A 5 -28.50 -10.75 1.84
N GLY A 6 -27.26 -10.28 2.04
CA GLY A 6 -26.27 -10.89 2.94
C GLY A 6 -24.95 -11.27 2.28
N ASP A 7 -24.79 -11.11 0.97
CA ASP A 7 -23.59 -11.60 0.23
C ASP A 7 -22.83 -10.51 -0.54
N SER A 8 -23.07 -9.23 -0.22
CA SER A 8 -22.27 -8.16 -0.82
C SER A 8 -20.81 -8.22 -0.34
N LEU A 9 -19.87 -7.68 -1.15
CA LEU A 9 -18.47 -7.57 -0.72
C LEU A 9 -18.37 -6.80 0.61
N ALA A 10 -19.16 -5.74 0.80
CA ALA A 10 -19.16 -4.98 2.03
C ALA A 10 -19.57 -5.86 3.25
N ASP A 11 -20.59 -6.69 3.12
CA ASP A 11 -21.02 -7.58 4.19
C ASP A 11 -19.96 -8.64 4.53
N ARG A 12 -19.33 -9.25 3.50
CA ARG A 12 -18.24 -10.19 3.69
C ARG A 12 -17.03 -9.55 4.39
N LEU A 13 -16.64 -8.33 4.00
CA LEU A 13 -15.54 -7.61 4.63
C LEU A 13 -15.85 -7.20 6.07
N VAL A 14 -17.09 -6.78 6.34
CA VAL A 14 -17.52 -6.50 7.71
C VAL A 14 -17.44 -7.76 8.56
N ALA A 15 -17.95 -8.88 8.08
CA ALA A 15 -17.90 -10.16 8.80
C ALA A 15 -16.46 -10.68 9.03
N ALA A 16 -15.54 -10.43 8.08
CA ALA A 16 -14.15 -10.89 8.17
C ALA A 16 -13.28 -10.04 9.09
N ASN A 17 -13.52 -8.73 9.16
CA ASN A 17 -12.58 -7.77 9.76
C ASN A 17 -13.16 -6.97 10.93
N PHE A 18 -14.47 -6.83 11.01
CA PHE A 18 -15.13 -5.95 11.97
C PHE A 18 -16.26 -6.70 12.70
N SER A 19 -16.99 -6.03 13.55
CA SER A 19 -18.15 -6.62 14.22
C SER A 19 -19.35 -5.66 14.20
N ARG A 20 -20.56 -6.23 14.30
CA ARG A 20 -21.76 -5.44 14.58
C ARG A 20 -22.33 -5.88 15.92
N ARG A 21 -22.69 -4.90 16.76
CA ARG A 21 -23.41 -5.11 18.03
C ARG A 21 -24.65 -4.21 17.99
N ASP A 22 -25.81 -4.80 18.21
CA ASP A 22 -27.09 -4.12 18.09
C ASP A 22 -27.25 -3.34 16.77
N GLY A 23 -26.76 -3.96 15.66
CA GLY A 23 -26.76 -3.37 14.33
C GLY A 23 -25.67 -2.33 14.08
N VAL A 24 -24.92 -1.88 15.08
CA VAL A 24 -23.89 -0.85 14.95
C VAL A 24 -22.54 -1.44 14.59
N LEU A 25 -21.85 -0.85 13.62
CA LEU A 25 -20.50 -1.24 13.21
C LEU A 25 -19.46 -0.81 14.25
N HIS A 26 -18.58 -1.75 14.63
CA HIS A 26 -17.48 -1.56 15.58
C HIS A 26 -16.13 -1.81 14.91
N VAL A 27 -15.13 -1.04 15.32
CA VAL A 27 -13.73 -1.18 14.91
C VAL A 27 -12.86 -1.31 16.15
N GLY A 28 -12.09 -2.38 16.27
CA GLY A 28 -11.28 -2.65 17.47
C GLY A 28 -12.11 -2.71 18.75
N GLY A 29 -13.39 -3.11 18.64
CA GLY A 29 -14.34 -3.14 19.74
C GLY A 29 -15.06 -1.83 20.06
N LEU A 30 -14.72 -0.71 19.41
CA LEU A 30 -15.31 0.61 19.61
C LEU A 30 -16.46 0.89 18.64
N ASP A 31 -17.56 1.45 19.16
CA ASP A 31 -18.74 1.88 18.39
C ASP A 31 -18.39 3.10 17.51
N LEU A 32 -18.62 3.01 16.19
CA LEU A 32 -18.33 4.11 15.26
C LEU A 32 -19.20 5.35 15.49
N ARG A 33 -20.40 5.23 16.09
CA ARG A 33 -21.21 6.42 16.45
C ARG A 33 -20.54 7.19 17.58
N GLY A 34 -20.08 6.48 18.60
CA GLY A 34 -19.33 7.09 19.71
C GLY A 34 -18.05 7.79 19.23
N LEU A 35 -17.32 7.19 18.30
CA LEU A 35 -16.16 7.85 17.67
C LEU A 35 -16.58 9.10 16.89
N ALA A 36 -17.68 9.04 16.12
CA ALA A 36 -18.20 10.19 15.38
C ALA A 36 -18.71 11.32 16.28
N GLU A 37 -19.21 11.01 17.46
CA GLU A 37 -19.61 12.00 18.48
C GLU A 37 -18.41 12.66 19.14
N ALA A 38 -17.38 11.87 19.46
CA ALA A 38 -16.18 12.35 20.15
C ALA A 38 -15.23 13.16 19.25
N HIS A 39 -15.07 12.77 17.99
CA HIS A 39 -14.06 13.33 17.08
C HIS A 39 -14.64 14.13 15.90
N GLY A 40 -15.96 14.15 15.76
CA GLY A 40 -16.62 14.74 14.59
C GLY A 40 -16.55 13.83 13.36
N THR A 41 -17.06 14.34 12.22
CA THR A 41 -17.04 13.68 10.91
C THR A 41 -16.64 14.68 9.83
N PRO A 42 -16.07 14.24 8.71
CA PRO A 42 -15.64 12.87 8.43
C PRO A 42 -14.33 12.49 9.15
N PHE A 43 -14.04 11.20 9.25
CA PHE A 43 -12.77 10.71 9.81
C PHE A 43 -12.34 9.39 9.16
N PHE A 44 -11.04 9.10 9.22
CA PHE A 44 -10.50 7.75 9.00
C PHE A 44 -10.32 7.07 10.35
N VAL A 45 -10.59 5.77 10.40
CA VAL A 45 -10.28 4.94 11.56
C VAL A 45 -9.60 3.65 11.13
N TYR A 46 -8.54 3.32 11.84
CA TYR A 46 -7.69 2.17 11.58
C TYR A 46 -7.66 1.25 12.80
N ASP A 47 -7.68 -0.06 12.56
CA ASP A 47 -7.58 -1.09 13.59
C ASP A 47 -6.15 -1.66 13.60
N ALA A 48 -5.43 -1.45 14.71
CA ALA A 48 -4.04 -1.90 14.85
C ALA A 48 -3.93 -3.43 14.80
N ASP A 49 -4.92 -4.16 15.32
CA ASP A 49 -4.88 -5.62 15.31
C ASP A 49 -5.07 -6.20 13.92
N LEU A 50 -5.81 -5.50 13.03
CA LEU A 50 -5.92 -5.89 11.63
C LEU A 50 -4.61 -5.68 10.87
N PHE A 51 -3.85 -4.61 11.16
CA PHE A 51 -2.50 -4.43 10.62
C PHE A 51 -1.58 -5.57 11.04
N ARG A 52 -1.53 -5.88 12.36
CA ARG A 52 -0.72 -6.97 12.91
C ARG A 52 -1.10 -8.32 12.29
N ARG A 53 -2.39 -8.59 12.16
CA ARG A 53 -2.91 -9.83 11.56
C ARG A 53 -2.46 -9.95 10.11
N ALA A 54 -2.65 -8.91 9.29
CA ALA A 54 -2.26 -8.92 7.88
C ALA A 54 -0.75 -9.18 7.71
N TYR A 55 0.08 -8.53 8.53
CA TYR A 55 1.52 -8.76 8.54
C TYR A 55 1.88 -10.20 8.89
N ARG A 56 1.38 -10.70 10.03
CA ARG A 56 1.68 -12.05 10.52
C ARG A 56 1.20 -13.14 9.56
N ASP A 57 0.04 -12.95 8.93
CA ASP A 57 -0.51 -13.92 7.99
C ASP A 57 0.36 -14.01 6.73
N LEU A 58 0.79 -12.86 6.19
CA LEU A 58 1.70 -12.84 5.05
C LEU A 58 3.08 -13.37 5.41
N ALA A 59 3.67 -12.92 6.51
CA ALA A 59 4.99 -13.39 6.96
C ALA A 59 5.02 -14.91 7.15
N ARG A 60 3.93 -15.51 7.64
CA ARG A 60 3.80 -16.97 7.72
C ARG A 60 3.68 -17.63 6.35
N ALA A 61 2.97 -17.00 5.41
CA ALA A 61 2.80 -17.56 4.08
C ALA A 61 4.10 -17.61 3.26
N VAL A 62 5.01 -16.64 3.50
CA VAL A 62 6.30 -16.52 2.79
C VAL A 62 7.49 -16.93 3.65
N ALA A 63 7.24 -17.58 4.80
CA ALA A 63 8.29 -17.97 5.74
C ALA A 63 9.36 -18.87 5.09
N GLY A 64 10.63 -18.57 5.38
CA GLY A 64 11.78 -19.26 4.80
C GLY A 64 12.14 -18.83 3.37
N PHE A 65 11.30 -18.01 2.73
CA PHE A 65 11.58 -17.43 1.41
C PHE A 65 11.94 -15.95 1.51
N ALA A 66 11.09 -15.12 2.12
CA ALA A 66 11.27 -13.68 2.14
C ALA A 66 10.93 -13.06 3.50
N VAL A 67 11.48 -11.88 3.75
CA VAL A 67 11.03 -10.97 4.79
C VAL A 67 9.99 -9.99 4.21
N VAL A 68 9.18 -9.43 5.09
CA VAL A 68 8.14 -8.48 4.71
C VAL A 68 8.50 -7.12 5.26
N ASP A 69 8.77 -6.16 4.38
CA ASP A 69 8.96 -4.76 4.73
C ASP A 69 7.69 -3.95 4.38
N TYR A 70 7.39 -2.93 5.16
CA TYR A 70 6.19 -2.12 4.93
C TYR A 70 6.44 -1.02 3.91
N SER A 71 5.64 -0.98 2.83
CA SER A 71 5.66 0.11 1.86
C SER A 71 4.91 1.33 2.41
N VAL A 72 5.68 2.31 2.90
CA VAL A 72 5.22 3.46 3.70
C VAL A 72 4.22 4.34 2.96
N LYS A 73 4.38 4.51 1.64
CA LYS A 73 3.45 5.27 0.78
C LYS A 73 1.98 4.84 0.89
N ALA A 74 1.71 3.61 1.36
CA ALA A 74 0.34 3.14 1.56
C ALA A 74 -0.38 3.91 2.67
N ASN A 75 0.32 4.14 3.80
CA ASN A 75 -0.12 5.03 4.87
C ASN A 75 1.10 5.47 5.71
N PRO A 76 1.59 6.70 5.53
CA PRO A 76 2.85 7.16 6.13
C PRO A 76 2.71 7.69 7.56
N ALA A 77 1.57 7.49 8.23
CA ALA A 77 1.41 7.91 9.62
C ALA A 77 2.40 7.17 10.53
N PRO A 78 3.25 7.88 11.31
CA PRO A 78 4.29 7.24 12.13
C PRO A 78 3.73 6.21 13.13
N ALA A 79 2.49 6.41 13.60
CA ALA A 79 1.83 5.46 14.48
C ALA A 79 1.55 4.11 13.79
N ILE A 80 1.24 4.11 12.50
CA ILE A 80 1.00 2.90 11.70
C ILE A 80 2.33 2.24 11.33
N ILE A 81 3.34 3.01 10.92
CA ILE A 81 4.69 2.50 10.67
C ILE A 81 5.21 1.76 11.93
N ARG A 82 4.97 2.33 13.12
CA ARG A 82 5.36 1.71 14.40
C ARG A 82 4.68 0.37 14.62
N VAL A 83 3.41 0.21 14.26
CA VAL A 83 2.71 -1.08 14.38
C VAL A 83 3.43 -2.16 13.56
N PHE A 84 3.82 -1.85 12.32
CA PHE A 84 4.53 -2.81 11.48
C PHE A 84 5.98 -3.04 11.94
N ARG A 85 6.69 -1.99 12.39
CA ARG A 85 8.03 -2.12 12.98
C ARG A 85 8.01 -3.04 14.20
N ASP A 86 6.99 -2.94 15.06
CA ASP A 86 6.85 -3.78 16.25
C ASP A 86 6.57 -5.25 15.90
N GLU A 87 6.07 -5.53 14.71
CA GLU A 87 5.97 -6.88 14.13
C GLU A 87 7.27 -7.37 13.45
N GLY A 88 8.29 -6.51 13.33
CA GLY A 88 9.59 -6.84 12.74
C GLY A 88 9.78 -6.38 11.30
N ALA A 89 8.87 -5.58 10.74
CA ALA A 89 9.02 -5.03 9.41
C ALA A 89 10.12 -3.95 9.34
N GLY A 90 10.90 -3.95 8.26
CA GLY A 90 11.59 -2.78 7.75
C GLY A 90 10.62 -1.86 7.03
N ALA A 91 11.15 -0.86 6.29
CA ALA A 91 10.35 0.11 5.56
C ALA A 91 10.86 0.31 4.14
N GLU A 92 9.96 0.33 3.16
CA GLU A 92 10.23 0.87 1.82
C GLU A 92 9.62 2.25 1.73
N ILE A 93 10.45 3.22 1.32
CA ILE A 93 10.09 4.64 1.25
C ILE A 93 10.24 5.18 -0.18
N ALA A 94 9.56 6.30 -0.44
CA ALA A 94 9.61 6.99 -1.72
C ALA A 94 9.99 8.49 -1.58
N SER A 95 10.33 8.96 -0.38
CA SER A 95 10.75 10.35 -0.13
C SER A 95 11.56 10.49 1.17
N GLY A 96 12.30 11.58 1.29
CA GLY A 96 12.99 11.94 2.54
C GLY A 96 12.03 12.21 3.71
N ALA A 97 10.82 12.66 3.45
CA ALA A 97 9.80 12.82 4.49
C ALA A 97 9.34 11.46 5.05
N GLU A 98 9.20 10.44 4.19
CA GLU A 98 8.91 9.07 4.63
C GLU A 98 10.10 8.44 5.38
N PHE A 99 11.36 8.80 5.01
CA PHE A 99 12.54 8.43 5.78
C PHE A 99 12.45 8.97 7.20
N ALA A 100 12.20 10.27 7.34
CA ALA A 100 12.06 10.92 8.65
C ALA A 100 10.92 10.33 9.48
N ALA A 101 9.76 10.06 8.85
CA ALA A 101 8.62 9.43 9.50
C ALA A 101 8.93 8.00 9.99
N SER A 102 9.64 7.20 9.17
CA SER A 102 10.06 5.84 9.51
C SER A 102 11.07 5.84 10.66
N TRP A 103 12.06 6.74 10.61
CA TRP A 103 13.01 6.90 11.68
C TRP A 103 12.35 7.35 12.99
N ALA A 104 11.47 8.37 12.95
CA ALA A 104 10.68 8.80 14.10
C ALA A 104 9.77 7.69 14.66
N ALA A 105 9.30 6.77 13.81
CA ALA A 105 8.58 5.57 14.24
C ALA A 105 9.49 4.52 14.89
N GLY A 106 10.83 4.70 14.84
CA GLY A 106 11.84 3.83 15.44
C GLY A 106 12.29 2.69 14.53
N VAL A 107 12.06 2.78 13.21
CA VAL A 107 12.68 1.87 12.25
C VAL A 107 14.18 2.18 12.20
N ASP A 108 15.02 1.15 12.33
CA ASP A 108 16.47 1.32 12.15
C ASP A 108 16.74 1.75 10.71
N PRO A 109 17.46 2.86 10.46
CA PRO A 109 17.77 3.31 9.10
C PRO A 109 18.37 2.22 8.21
N ARG A 110 19.12 1.28 8.77
CA ARG A 110 19.71 0.15 8.05
C ARG A 110 18.66 -0.83 7.50
N HIS A 111 17.42 -0.78 7.98
CA HIS A 111 16.29 -1.55 7.49
C HIS A 111 15.31 -0.72 6.68
N ILE A 112 15.78 0.42 6.14
CA ILE A 112 14.99 1.27 5.25
C ILE A 112 15.57 1.18 3.84
N LEU A 113 14.68 0.95 2.87
CA LEU A 113 14.97 0.86 1.44
C LEU A 113 14.31 2.05 0.74
N PHE A 114 15.03 2.74 -0.16
CA PHE A 114 14.53 3.93 -0.84
C PHE A 114 14.36 3.71 -2.33
N ALA A 115 13.11 3.59 -2.79
CA ALA A 115 12.74 3.47 -4.20
C ALA A 115 12.06 4.76 -4.71
N GLY A 116 11.90 4.87 -6.03
CA GLY A 116 11.20 5.99 -6.67
C GLY A 116 12.09 6.81 -7.59
N PRO A 117 11.56 7.29 -8.75
CA PRO A 117 12.35 7.81 -9.86
C PRO A 117 12.73 9.29 -9.71
N GLY A 118 12.24 9.96 -8.65
CA GLY A 118 12.38 11.41 -8.50
C GLY A 118 13.03 11.83 -7.18
N LYS A 119 13.99 11.04 -6.66
CA LYS A 119 14.72 11.42 -5.44
C LYS A 119 15.43 12.77 -5.65
N SER A 120 15.12 13.75 -4.80
CA SER A 120 15.82 15.05 -4.84
C SER A 120 17.21 14.95 -4.22
N ASP A 121 18.07 15.94 -4.49
CA ASP A 121 19.39 16.02 -3.85
C ASP A 121 19.27 16.08 -2.31
N ALA A 122 18.26 16.81 -1.82
CA ALA A 122 17.99 16.91 -0.39
C ALA A 122 17.55 15.55 0.20
N ASP A 123 16.73 14.78 -0.50
CA ASP A 123 16.32 13.45 -0.05
C ASP A 123 17.53 12.49 -0.01
N ILE A 124 18.35 12.49 -1.07
CA ILE A 124 19.56 11.65 -1.15
C ILE A 124 20.52 12.02 -0.02
N GLU A 125 20.79 13.33 0.15
CA GLU A 125 21.70 13.83 1.18
C GLU A 125 21.23 13.42 2.59
N ALA A 126 19.95 13.64 2.89
CA ALA A 126 19.37 13.32 4.20
C ALA A 126 19.39 11.82 4.50
N THR A 127 19.13 10.98 3.51
CA THR A 127 19.07 9.54 3.69
C THR A 127 20.46 8.92 3.80
N VAL A 128 21.43 9.37 3.00
CA VAL A 128 22.84 8.92 3.09
C VAL A 128 23.44 9.37 4.43
N ALA A 129 23.24 10.64 4.83
CA ALA A 129 23.68 11.15 6.13
C ALA A 129 23.04 10.40 7.31
N GLY A 130 21.78 10.00 7.16
CA GLY A 130 21.02 9.22 8.15
C GLY A 130 21.39 7.74 8.22
N GLY A 131 22.30 7.25 7.37
CA GLY A 131 22.75 5.87 7.36
C GLY A 131 21.71 4.88 6.82
N ILE A 132 20.99 5.28 5.75
CA ILE A 132 20.00 4.41 5.10
C ILE A 132 20.59 3.08 4.65
N GLY A 133 19.81 2.01 4.78
CA GLY A 133 20.25 0.66 4.45
C GLY A 133 20.58 0.47 2.98
N GLU A 134 19.67 0.91 2.08
CA GLU A 134 19.88 0.71 0.65
C GLU A 134 19.11 1.75 -0.18
N ILE A 135 19.69 2.21 -1.28
CA ILE A 135 19.02 3.09 -2.25
C ILE A 135 18.84 2.32 -3.56
N HIS A 136 17.61 2.23 -4.04
CA HIS A 136 17.27 1.60 -5.31
C HIS A 136 17.46 2.63 -6.43
N LEU A 137 18.45 2.40 -7.28
CA LEU A 137 18.81 3.27 -8.38
C LEU A 137 17.81 3.14 -9.54
N GLU A 138 17.31 4.26 -10.01
CA GLU A 138 16.30 4.33 -11.06
C GLU A 138 16.89 4.78 -12.43
N ASN A 139 18.03 5.47 -12.40
CA ASN A 139 18.71 5.98 -13.60
C ASN A 139 20.17 6.39 -13.32
N GLY A 140 20.96 6.60 -14.38
CA GLY A 140 22.39 6.91 -14.27
C GLY A 140 22.69 8.27 -13.65
N GLU A 141 21.84 9.27 -13.81
CA GLU A 141 22.02 10.57 -13.17
C GLU A 141 21.83 10.50 -11.65
N GLU A 142 20.85 9.70 -11.21
CA GLU A 142 20.64 9.42 -9.79
C GLU A 142 21.84 8.66 -9.19
N MET A 143 22.35 7.67 -9.92
CA MET A 143 23.56 6.93 -9.52
C MET A 143 24.72 7.89 -9.22
N ARG A 144 24.98 8.84 -10.11
CA ARG A 144 26.03 9.86 -9.92
C ARG A 144 25.79 10.71 -8.66
N ARG A 145 24.55 11.19 -8.44
CA ARG A 145 24.20 12.00 -7.27
C ARG A 145 24.33 11.24 -5.96
N VAL A 146 23.96 9.95 -5.95
CA VAL A 146 24.12 9.08 -4.77
C VAL A 146 25.60 8.87 -4.46
N ALA A 147 26.45 8.62 -5.49
CA ALA A 147 27.89 8.49 -5.33
C ALA A 147 28.54 9.78 -4.78
N GLU A 148 28.12 10.94 -5.29
CA GLU A 148 28.59 12.25 -4.78
C GLU A 148 28.19 12.48 -3.32
N ALA A 149 26.96 12.17 -2.94
CA ALA A 149 26.51 12.27 -1.55
C ALA A 149 27.32 11.31 -0.64
N ALA A 150 27.49 10.06 -1.06
CA ALA A 150 28.32 9.09 -0.36
C ALA A 150 29.75 9.59 -0.18
N GLY A 151 30.32 10.22 -1.21
CA GLY A 151 31.63 10.87 -1.14
C GLY A 151 31.72 12.01 -0.13
N ARG A 152 30.72 12.88 -0.07
CA ARG A 152 30.65 13.98 0.92
C ARG A 152 30.60 13.48 2.37
N HIS A 153 29.87 12.37 2.59
CA HIS A 153 29.75 11.75 3.91
C HIS A 153 30.85 10.73 4.23
N GLY A 154 31.78 10.47 3.30
CA GLY A 154 32.89 9.54 3.52
C GLY A 154 32.46 8.08 3.67
N VAL A 155 31.32 7.70 3.09
CA VAL A 155 30.75 6.35 3.14
C VAL A 155 30.81 5.67 1.78
N VAL A 156 30.61 4.37 1.76
CA VAL A 156 30.24 3.58 0.57
C VAL A 156 28.78 3.22 0.71
N GLN A 157 27.95 3.76 -0.16
CA GLN A 157 26.50 3.58 -0.08
C GLN A 157 26.09 2.26 -0.73
N ARG A 158 25.33 1.45 0.00
CA ARG A 158 24.67 0.26 -0.55
C ARG A 158 23.55 0.66 -1.51
N VAL A 159 23.54 0.03 -2.68
CA VAL A 159 22.54 0.30 -3.71
C VAL A 159 22.01 -1.00 -4.32
N ALA A 160 20.78 -0.99 -4.78
CA ALA A 160 20.23 -2.00 -5.67
C ALA A 160 19.85 -1.36 -7.00
N ILE A 161 19.93 -2.12 -8.08
CA ILE A 161 19.47 -1.68 -9.39
C ILE A 161 17.99 -2.01 -9.51
N ARG A 162 17.14 -0.99 -9.69
CA ARG A 162 15.75 -1.21 -10.04
C ARG A 162 15.63 -1.53 -11.51
N ILE A 163 15.00 -2.66 -11.82
CA ILE A 163 14.88 -3.18 -13.19
C ILE A 163 13.43 -2.97 -13.67
N ASN A 164 13.27 -2.35 -14.85
CA ASN A 164 12.05 -2.35 -15.63
C ASN A 164 12.08 -3.62 -16.52
N PRO A 165 11.27 -4.65 -16.21
CA PRO A 165 11.36 -5.93 -16.89
C PRO A 165 11.01 -5.84 -18.37
N GLY A 166 11.67 -6.64 -19.19
CA GLY A 166 11.41 -6.75 -20.63
C GLY A 166 10.06 -7.42 -20.96
N PRO A 167 9.70 -7.45 -22.27
CA PRO A 167 8.43 -8.03 -22.72
C PRO A 167 8.28 -9.50 -22.39
N ASP A 168 9.38 -10.24 -22.29
CA ASP A 168 9.41 -11.69 -22.01
C ASP A 168 9.14 -12.04 -20.55
N ALA A 169 9.10 -11.05 -19.66
CA ALA A 169 8.67 -11.19 -18.26
C ALA A 169 7.23 -11.71 -18.09
N GLN A 170 6.56 -12.05 -19.18
CA GLN A 170 5.13 -12.33 -19.30
C GLN A 170 4.80 -13.80 -19.10
N GLY A 171 5.08 -14.38 -17.98
CA GLY A 171 4.42 -15.59 -17.51
C GLY A 171 3.10 -15.24 -16.80
N GLY A 172 2.05 -14.79 -17.53
CA GLY A 172 0.74 -14.52 -16.91
C GLY A 172 0.16 -13.13 -17.17
N ALA A 173 -1.11 -12.94 -16.89
CA ALA A 173 -2.02 -11.87 -17.30
C ALA A 173 -1.68 -10.40 -16.95
N MET A 174 -0.46 -10.02 -16.59
CA MET A 174 -0.09 -8.63 -16.30
C MET A 174 0.95 -8.07 -17.26
N ARG A 175 0.51 -7.07 -18.03
CA ARG A 175 1.27 -6.32 -19.02
C ARG A 175 1.96 -5.12 -18.39
N MET A 176 2.98 -5.31 -17.55
CA MET A 176 3.72 -4.18 -16.94
C MET A 176 5.17 -4.06 -17.45
N GLY A 177 5.77 -5.11 -18.01
CA GLY A 177 7.07 -5.06 -18.68
C GLY A 177 6.99 -4.72 -20.19
N GLY A 178 8.09 -4.29 -20.75
CA GLY A 178 8.24 -4.04 -22.19
C GLY A 178 7.57 -2.77 -22.72
N LYS A 179 7.17 -1.86 -21.82
CA LYS A 179 6.71 -0.51 -22.18
C LYS A 179 7.68 0.54 -21.64
N PRO A 180 7.83 1.67 -22.34
CA PRO A 180 8.56 2.80 -21.78
C PRO A 180 8.03 3.16 -20.40
N SER A 181 8.91 3.28 -19.43
CA SER A 181 8.58 3.52 -18.01
C SER A 181 9.51 4.58 -17.43
N PRO A 182 9.02 5.47 -16.55
CA PRO A 182 9.91 6.35 -15.78
C PRO A 182 10.59 5.60 -14.62
N PHE A 183 10.30 4.32 -14.43
CA PHE A 183 10.75 3.54 -13.29
C PHE A 183 11.80 2.51 -13.71
N GLY A 184 12.98 2.62 -13.08
CA GLY A 184 14.07 1.65 -13.24
C GLY A 184 14.78 1.71 -14.58
N PHE A 185 15.86 0.97 -14.68
CA PHE A 185 16.59 0.74 -15.91
C PHE A 185 15.91 -0.34 -16.74
N ASP A 186 15.89 -0.19 -18.05
CA ASP A 186 15.37 -1.24 -18.92
C ASP A 186 16.25 -2.50 -18.83
N GLU A 187 15.63 -3.67 -18.83
CA GLU A 187 16.33 -4.95 -18.65
C GLU A 187 17.44 -5.18 -19.68
N GLU A 188 17.26 -4.65 -20.88
CA GLU A 188 18.22 -4.74 -21.96
C GLU A 188 19.55 -4.01 -21.65
N GLU A 189 19.51 -3.01 -20.76
CA GLU A 189 20.69 -2.24 -20.34
C GLU A 189 21.34 -2.80 -19.08
N LEU A 190 20.76 -3.85 -18.45
CA LEU A 190 21.13 -4.34 -17.12
C LEU A 190 22.63 -4.60 -16.97
N ASP A 191 23.25 -5.29 -17.94
CA ASP A 191 24.67 -5.64 -17.87
C ASP A 191 25.59 -4.42 -17.86
N ALA A 192 25.27 -3.40 -18.67
CA ALA A 192 26.01 -2.15 -18.73
C ALA A 192 25.87 -1.33 -17.45
N ILE A 193 24.67 -1.34 -16.85
CA ILE A 193 24.42 -0.63 -15.58
C ILE A 193 25.12 -1.34 -14.41
N VAL A 194 25.12 -2.67 -14.38
CA VAL A 194 25.87 -3.44 -13.39
C VAL A 194 27.36 -3.08 -13.44
N ASP A 195 27.97 -3.04 -14.65
CA ASP A 195 29.37 -2.66 -14.82
C ASP A 195 29.63 -1.22 -14.35
N ALA A 196 28.71 -0.29 -14.65
CA ALA A 196 28.84 1.10 -14.26
C ALA A 196 28.78 1.29 -12.72
N VAL A 197 27.88 0.56 -12.03
CA VAL A 197 27.80 0.60 -10.56
C VAL A 197 29.02 -0.02 -9.92
N GLU A 198 29.50 -1.17 -10.42
CA GLU A 198 30.73 -1.84 -9.92
C GLU A 198 31.99 -1.00 -10.14
N ALA A 199 32.01 -0.14 -11.16
CA ALA A 199 33.12 0.78 -11.42
C ALA A 199 33.12 2.02 -10.50
N GLU A 200 32.04 2.30 -9.77
CA GLU A 200 31.92 3.47 -8.90
C GLU A 200 32.35 3.15 -7.46
N PRO A 201 33.51 3.65 -7.01
CA PRO A 201 34.09 3.22 -5.71
C PRO A 201 33.31 3.70 -4.49
N ARG A 202 32.36 4.62 -4.67
CA ARG A 202 31.48 5.14 -3.59
C ARG A 202 30.16 4.39 -3.48
N LEU A 203 29.92 3.42 -4.36
CA LEU A 203 28.73 2.59 -4.36
C LEU A 203 29.12 1.14 -4.10
N HIS A 204 28.23 0.42 -3.45
CA HIS A 204 28.30 -1.03 -3.29
C HIS A 204 27.01 -1.64 -3.82
N LEU A 205 27.12 -2.36 -4.94
CA LEU A 205 25.96 -3.06 -5.51
C LEU A 205 25.59 -4.24 -4.60
N ALA A 206 24.56 -4.04 -3.79
CA ALA A 206 24.06 -5.05 -2.87
C ALA A 206 23.09 -6.03 -3.53
N GLY A 207 22.34 -5.56 -4.56
CA GLY A 207 21.32 -6.40 -5.16
C GLY A 207 20.52 -5.76 -6.27
N ILE A 208 19.32 -6.30 -6.43
CA ILE A 208 18.33 -5.82 -7.40
C ILE A 208 17.00 -5.51 -6.73
N HIS A 209 16.21 -4.65 -7.38
CA HIS A 209 14.82 -4.38 -7.04
C HIS A 209 13.92 -4.55 -8.27
N LEU A 210 12.80 -5.24 -8.08
CA LEU A 210 11.74 -5.36 -9.07
C LEU A 210 10.41 -4.87 -8.52
N PHE A 211 9.64 -4.19 -9.37
CA PHE A 211 8.23 -3.95 -9.11
C PHE A 211 7.42 -4.35 -10.34
N ALA A 212 6.85 -5.54 -10.32
CA ALA A 212 6.19 -6.14 -11.48
C ALA A 212 4.72 -5.69 -11.67
N GLY A 213 4.12 -5.01 -10.71
CA GLY A 213 2.74 -4.53 -10.82
C GLY A 213 2.03 -4.29 -9.49
N THR A 214 0.76 -3.90 -9.58
CA THR A 214 -0.08 -3.62 -8.42
C THR A 214 -1.37 -4.44 -8.47
N GLN A 215 -1.99 -4.67 -7.31
CA GLN A 215 -3.30 -5.30 -7.16
C GLN A 215 -3.34 -6.75 -7.68
N GLY A 216 -2.28 -7.52 -7.46
CA GLY A 216 -2.21 -8.95 -7.77
C GLY A 216 -3.06 -9.76 -6.79
N LEU A 217 -4.14 -10.38 -7.29
CA LEU A 217 -5.06 -11.20 -6.50
C LEU A 217 -4.86 -12.71 -6.73
N ALA A 218 -4.03 -13.10 -7.69
CA ALA A 218 -3.75 -14.49 -8.02
C ALA A 218 -2.36 -14.90 -7.53
N ALA A 219 -2.30 -15.88 -6.64
CA ALA A 219 -1.04 -16.41 -6.10
C ALA A 219 -0.08 -16.88 -7.20
N ALA A 220 -0.58 -17.60 -8.22
CA ALA A 220 0.23 -18.07 -9.33
C ALA A 220 0.94 -16.94 -10.10
N THR A 221 0.28 -15.78 -10.27
CA THR A 221 0.88 -14.61 -10.91
C THR A 221 2.03 -14.05 -10.07
N LEU A 222 1.84 -13.90 -8.76
CA LEU A 222 2.89 -13.43 -7.86
C LEU A 222 4.10 -14.38 -7.83
N LEU A 223 3.84 -15.69 -7.73
CA LEU A 223 4.90 -16.71 -7.77
C LEU A 223 5.71 -16.66 -9.06
N SER A 224 5.04 -16.48 -10.20
CA SER A 224 5.72 -16.34 -11.50
C SER A 224 6.57 -15.07 -11.57
N GLN A 225 6.08 -13.96 -11.03
CA GLN A 225 6.83 -12.70 -10.97
C GLN A 225 8.07 -12.82 -10.08
N TRP A 226 7.94 -13.46 -8.91
CA TRP A 226 9.08 -13.69 -8.02
C TRP A 226 10.10 -14.65 -8.65
N ALA A 227 9.64 -15.71 -9.30
CA ALA A 227 10.52 -16.61 -10.03
C ALA A 227 11.31 -15.90 -11.14
N TYR A 228 10.65 -14.96 -11.84
CA TYR A 228 11.31 -14.11 -12.84
C TYR A 228 12.35 -13.18 -12.21
N GLY A 229 12.01 -12.53 -11.09
CA GLY A 229 12.96 -11.70 -10.34
C GLY A 229 14.20 -12.47 -9.90
N LEU A 230 14.03 -13.72 -9.49
CA LEU A 230 15.18 -14.59 -9.19
C LEU A 230 16.06 -14.86 -10.42
N SER A 231 15.49 -14.98 -11.63
CA SER A 231 16.31 -15.14 -12.85
C SER A 231 17.17 -13.91 -13.12
N LEU A 232 16.66 -12.70 -12.87
CA LEU A 232 17.43 -11.47 -12.99
C LEU A 232 18.51 -11.38 -11.90
N ALA A 233 18.20 -11.80 -10.67
CA ALA A 233 19.18 -11.88 -9.59
C ALA A 233 20.32 -12.83 -9.93
N GLU A 234 20.03 -14.01 -10.49
CA GLU A 234 21.05 -14.97 -10.97
C GLU A 234 21.96 -14.35 -12.03
N ARG A 235 21.37 -13.63 -13.02
CA ARG A 235 22.11 -12.93 -14.08
C ARG A 235 23.07 -11.88 -13.50
N VAL A 236 22.58 -11.05 -12.57
CA VAL A 236 23.40 -10.01 -11.94
C VAL A 236 24.51 -10.65 -11.10
N ALA A 237 24.21 -11.65 -10.26
CA ALA A 237 25.18 -12.35 -9.43
C ALA A 237 26.26 -13.06 -10.26
N GLU A 238 25.90 -13.61 -11.43
CA GLU A 238 26.87 -14.18 -12.36
C GLU A 238 27.80 -13.09 -12.95
N ARG A 239 27.24 -11.93 -13.33
CA ARG A 239 28.02 -10.84 -13.91
C ARG A 239 29.03 -10.25 -12.93
N ILE A 240 28.66 -10.04 -11.67
CA ILE A 240 29.55 -9.49 -10.66
C ILE A 240 30.47 -10.54 -10.03
N ALA A 241 30.27 -11.82 -10.35
CA ALA A 241 31.03 -12.96 -9.85
C ALA A 241 31.11 -13.04 -8.30
N ARG A 242 30.07 -12.56 -7.59
CA ARG A 242 29.95 -12.64 -6.12
C ARG A 242 28.48 -12.79 -5.72
N PRO A 243 28.22 -13.26 -4.48
CA PRO A 243 26.85 -13.33 -3.96
C PRO A 243 26.17 -11.97 -3.90
N LEU A 244 24.85 -11.95 -4.14
CA LEU A 244 23.99 -10.82 -3.81
C LEU A 244 23.68 -10.82 -2.31
N GLU A 245 23.45 -9.62 -1.78
CA GLU A 245 23.09 -9.41 -0.38
C GLU A 245 21.58 -9.10 -0.24
N THR A 246 20.96 -8.49 -1.27
CA THR A 246 19.54 -8.15 -1.28
C THR A 246 18.91 -8.54 -2.62
N ILE A 247 17.73 -9.15 -2.55
CA ILE A 247 16.86 -9.38 -3.71
C ILE A 247 15.48 -8.84 -3.34
N ASP A 248 15.17 -7.64 -3.81
CA ASP A 248 13.88 -7.03 -3.55
C ASP A 248 12.92 -7.35 -4.71
N LEU A 249 11.89 -8.13 -4.40
CA LEU A 249 10.88 -8.56 -5.35
C LEU A 249 9.64 -7.66 -5.34
N GLY A 250 9.71 -6.54 -4.61
CA GLY A 250 8.69 -5.52 -4.57
C GLY A 250 7.41 -5.93 -3.84
N GLY A 251 6.39 -5.13 -4.08
CA GLY A 251 5.08 -5.35 -3.48
C GLY A 251 4.07 -5.98 -4.44
N GLY A 252 2.99 -5.27 -4.66
CA GLY A 252 1.98 -5.61 -5.66
C GLY A 252 0.85 -6.51 -5.18
N LEU A 253 0.91 -7.08 -3.97
CA LEU A 253 -0.16 -7.89 -3.40
C LEU A 253 -1.45 -7.07 -3.27
N GLY A 254 -2.55 -7.61 -3.78
CA GLY A 254 -3.85 -6.95 -3.86
C GLY A 254 -4.81 -7.34 -2.73
N ILE A 255 -5.88 -6.58 -2.65
CA ILE A 255 -7.04 -6.84 -1.78
C ILE A 255 -8.33 -6.70 -2.59
N PRO A 256 -9.43 -7.35 -2.20
CA PRO A 256 -10.69 -7.22 -2.92
C PRO A 256 -11.31 -5.84 -2.71
N TYR A 257 -11.43 -5.06 -3.78
CA TYR A 257 -12.13 -3.77 -3.78
C TYR A 257 -13.51 -3.85 -4.44
N PHE A 258 -13.74 -4.84 -5.29
CA PHE A 258 -14.93 -4.93 -6.13
C PHE A 258 -15.63 -6.27 -5.92
N SER A 259 -16.93 -6.32 -6.18
CA SER A 259 -17.77 -7.50 -5.90
C SER A 259 -17.27 -8.79 -6.56
N ALA A 260 -16.63 -8.68 -7.73
CA ALA A 260 -16.07 -9.81 -8.45
C ALA A 260 -14.64 -10.22 -7.98
N ASP A 261 -14.02 -9.41 -7.11
CA ASP A 261 -12.67 -9.72 -6.63
C ASP A 261 -12.73 -10.81 -5.56
N ALA A 262 -11.82 -11.79 -5.69
CA ALA A 262 -11.51 -12.73 -4.62
C ALA A 262 -10.34 -12.22 -3.78
N ALA A 263 -10.29 -12.57 -2.51
CA ALA A 263 -9.11 -12.33 -1.68
C ALA A 263 -7.92 -13.17 -2.19
N LEU A 264 -6.72 -12.63 -2.06
CA LEU A 264 -5.49 -13.38 -2.34
C LEU A 264 -5.41 -14.62 -1.45
N ASP A 265 -5.24 -15.78 -2.07
CA ASP A 265 -5.09 -17.06 -1.37
C ASP A 265 -3.66 -17.21 -0.84
N LEU A 266 -3.49 -16.95 0.47
CA LEU A 266 -2.20 -17.13 1.16
C LEU A 266 -1.82 -18.60 1.32
N GLY A 267 -2.77 -19.52 1.29
CA GLY A 267 -2.52 -20.96 1.26
C GLY A 267 -1.82 -21.36 -0.03
N ALA A 268 -2.37 -20.93 -1.17
CA ALA A 268 -1.76 -21.17 -2.48
C ALA A 268 -0.39 -20.49 -2.63
N LEU A 269 -0.18 -19.30 -2.03
CA LEU A 269 1.16 -18.70 -1.96
C LEU A 269 2.12 -19.59 -1.19
N ARG A 270 1.77 -20.00 0.03
CA ARG A 270 2.60 -20.86 0.88
C ARG A 270 2.95 -22.17 0.17
N ASP A 271 2.00 -22.78 -0.52
CA ASP A 271 2.20 -24.04 -1.21
C ASP A 271 3.17 -23.91 -2.41
N GLY A 272 3.33 -22.72 -2.96
CA GLY A 272 4.31 -22.38 -3.99
C GLY A 272 5.72 -22.06 -3.47
N MET A 273 5.89 -21.77 -2.17
CA MET A 273 7.21 -21.36 -1.62
C MET A 273 8.31 -22.42 -1.74
N PRO A 274 8.07 -23.74 -1.54
CA PRO A 274 9.15 -24.73 -1.58
C PRO A 274 9.97 -24.70 -2.87
N ALA A 275 9.37 -24.44 -4.01
CA ALA A 275 10.08 -24.36 -5.29
C ALA A 275 11.04 -23.14 -5.33
N LEU A 276 10.58 -21.98 -4.87
CA LEU A 276 11.38 -20.75 -4.80
C LEU A 276 12.51 -20.88 -3.76
N ILE A 277 12.21 -21.43 -2.58
CA ILE A 277 13.19 -21.68 -1.53
C ILE A 277 14.29 -22.61 -2.05
N THR A 278 13.92 -23.72 -2.70
CA THR A 278 14.88 -24.67 -3.27
C THR A 278 15.79 -23.98 -4.30
N ARG A 279 15.20 -23.15 -5.18
CA ARG A 279 15.97 -22.41 -6.19
C ARG A 279 17.02 -21.50 -5.54
N VAL A 280 16.62 -20.71 -4.55
CA VAL A 280 17.52 -19.78 -3.84
C VAL A 280 18.60 -20.53 -3.06
N THR A 281 18.22 -21.53 -2.28
CA THR A 281 19.17 -22.25 -1.40
C THR A 281 20.16 -23.12 -2.17
N SER A 282 19.79 -23.55 -3.39
CA SER A 282 20.68 -24.34 -4.25
C SER A 282 21.75 -23.51 -4.97
N ASP A 283 21.52 -22.18 -5.10
CA ASP A 283 22.50 -21.28 -5.72
C ASP A 283 23.37 -20.60 -4.65
N PRO A 284 24.70 -20.91 -4.60
CA PRO A 284 25.62 -20.31 -3.62
C PRO A 284 25.71 -18.77 -3.75
N ARG A 285 25.28 -18.19 -4.88
CA ARG A 285 25.30 -16.74 -5.11
C ARG A 285 24.06 -16.05 -4.54
N LEU A 286 22.96 -16.78 -4.27
CA LEU A 286 21.68 -16.22 -3.80
C LEU A 286 21.32 -16.68 -2.38
N ARG A 287 21.81 -17.81 -1.91
CA ARG A 287 21.36 -18.48 -0.67
C ARG A 287 21.50 -17.65 0.59
N GLU A 288 22.41 -16.69 0.62
CA GLU A 288 22.64 -15.77 1.75
C GLU A 288 21.95 -14.41 1.54
N ALA A 289 21.32 -14.18 0.38
CA ALA A 289 20.65 -12.93 0.09
C ALA A 289 19.40 -12.77 0.94
N ARG A 290 19.20 -11.56 1.45
CA ARG A 290 17.93 -11.16 2.06
C ARG A 290 16.92 -10.92 0.95
N ILE A 291 15.91 -11.78 0.83
CA ILE A 291 14.79 -11.58 -0.10
C ILE A 291 13.75 -10.72 0.59
N VAL A 292 13.30 -9.66 -0.09
CA VAL A 292 12.36 -8.67 0.43
C VAL A 292 11.08 -8.66 -0.38
N LEU A 293 9.94 -8.54 0.30
CA LEU A 293 8.66 -8.17 -0.27
C LEU A 293 8.18 -6.88 0.39
N GLU A 294 7.62 -5.97 -0.41
CA GLU A 294 7.21 -4.61 -0.02
C GLU A 294 5.69 -4.39 -0.10
N PRO A 295 4.84 -5.20 0.57
CA PRO A 295 3.41 -4.99 0.53
C PRO A 295 3.01 -3.72 1.29
N GLY A 296 2.29 -2.82 0.61
CA GLY A 296 1.65 -1.67 1.25
C GLY A 296 0.15 -1.89 1.38
N ARG A 297 -0.53 -1.95 0.24
CA ARG A 297 -1.99 -2.11 0.14
C ARG A 297 -2.51 -3.33 0.88
N PHE A 298 -1.86 -4.47 0.70
CA PHE A 298 -2.27 -5.72 1.33
C PHE A 298 -2.26 -5.62 2.86
N LEU A 299 -1.22 -4.99 3.42
CA LEU A 299 -1.08 -4.84 4.86
C LEU A 299 -2.02 -3.79 5.43
N ALA A 300 -2.16 -2.65 4.75
CA ALA A 300 -2.82 -1.49 5.32
C ALA A 300 -4.31 -1.38 4.94
N GLY A 301 -4.68 -1.71 3.71
CA GLY A 301 -6.01 -1.47 3.18
C GLY A 301 -7.15 -2.02 4.03
N PRO A 302 -7.15 -3.33 4.39
CA PRO A 302 -8.25 -3.96 5.11
C PRO A 302 -8.51 -3.41 6.51
N ALA A 303 -7.53 -2.78 7.13
CA ALA A 303 -7.61 -2.30 8.50
C ALA A 303 -8.30 -0.94 8.64
N GLY A 304 -8.59 -0.23 7.54
CA GLY A 304 -9.12 1.12 7.59
C GLY A 304 -10.54 1.28 7.06
N LEU A 305 -11.27 2.17 7.72
CA LEU A 305 -12.55 2.70 7.28
C LEU A 305 -12.48 4.21 7.12
N TYR A 306 -13.17 4.73 6.09
CA TYR A 306 -13.48 6.15 5.99
C TYR A 306 -14.95 6.37 6.33
N VAL A 307 -15.24 7.16 7.35
CA VAL A 307 -16.58 7.39 7.90
C VAL A 307 -17.01 8.82 7.61
N ALA A 308 -18.22 8.96 7.03
CA ALA A 308 -18.79 10.26 6.72
C ALA A 308 -20.25 10.32 7.18
N ARG A 309 -20.71 11.51 7.57
CA ARG A 309 -22.08 11.78 8.00
C ARG A 309 -22.95 12.20 6.82
N VAL A 310 -24.13 11.62 6.74
CA VAL A 310 -25.16 12.01 5.77
C VAL A 310 -25.67 13.40 6.12
N ARG A 311 -25.52 14.33 5.19
CA ARG A 311 -26.08 15.70 5.27
C ARG A 311 -27.49 15.78 4.75
N ALA A 312 -27.76 15.04 3.66
CA ALA A 312 -29.07 14.98 3.06
C ALA A 312 -29.22 13.71 2.21
N VAL A 313 -30.46 13.29 2.02
CA VAL A 313 -30.85 12.30 1.00
C VAL A 313 -31.77 12.98 0.00
N LYS A 314 -31.46 12.83 -1.29
CA LYS A 314 -32.20 13.46 -2.38
C LYS A 314 -32.57 12.42 -3.42
N VAL A 315 -33.81 12.45 -3.88
CA VAL A 315 -34.24 11.73 -5.07
C VAL A 315 -34.31 12.71 -6.24
N SER A 316 -33.65 12.42 -7.34
CA SER A 316 -33.69 13.22 -8.56
C SER A 316 -33.88 12.29 -9.75
N ARG A 317 -34.99 12.48 -10.47
CA ARG A 317 -35.35 11.68 -11.68
C ARG A 317 -35.24 10.17 -11.45
N GLY A 318 -35.73 9.70 -10.28
CA GLY A 318 -35.71 8.29 -9.89
C GLY A 318 -34.39 7.77 -9.31
N SER A 319 -33.32 8.55 -9.33
CA SER A 319 -32.02 8.18 -8.71
C SER A 319 -31.91 8.73 -7.30
N ARG A 320 -31.47 7.90 -6.35
CA ARG A 320 -31.27 8.27 -4.95
C ARG A 320 -29.80 8.68 -4.71
N PHE A 321 -29.60 9.85 -4.13
CA PHE A 321 -28.32 10.42 -3.76
C PHE A 321 -28.23 10.56 -2.24
N VAL A 322 -27.18 10.02 -1.65
CA VAL A 322 -26.79 10.21 -0.26
C VAL A 322 -25.63 11.20 -0.24
N ILE A 323 -25.91 12.42 0.21
CA ILE A 323 -24.94 13.53 0.24
C ILE A 323 -24.27 13.53 1.61
N THR A 324 -22.94 13.41 1.63
CA THR A 324 -22.13 13.30 2.86
C THR A 324 -21.31 14.56 3.12
N ASP A 325 -20.76 14.68 4.31
CA ASP A 325 -19.89 15.78 4.73
C ASP A 325 -18.44 15.61 4.31
N GLY A 326 -18.08 14.49 3.68
CA GLY A 326 -16.77 14.22 3.10
C GLY A 326 -16.89 13.52 1.75
N GLY A 327 -15.87 13.57 0.94
CA GLY A 327 -15.90 13.07 -0.44
C GLY A 327 -14.51 12.77 -0.99
N MET A 328 -14.34 12.93 -2.31
CA MET A 328 -13.11 12.60 -3.02
C MET A 328 -11.89 13.40 -2.56
N HIS A 329 -12.08 14.58 -2.00
CA HIS A 329 -10.97 15.39 -1.47
C HIS A 329 -10.33 14.80 -0.22
N HIS A 330 -11.01 13.87 0.43
CA HIS A 330 -10.49 13.08 1.53
C HIS A 330 -10.14 11.65 1.11
N HIS A 331 -10.81 11.11 0.10
CA HIS A 331 -10.60 9.73 -0.36
C HIS A 331 -10.69 9.60 -1.88
N LEU A 332 -9.65 10.09 -2.57
CA LEU A 332 -9.58 10.09 -4.03
C LEU A 332 -9.67 8.68 -4.62
N ALA A 333 -9.02 7.70 -3.99
CA ALA A 333 -9.03 6.31 -4.47
C ALA A 333 -10.43 5.72 -4.49
N ALA A 334 -11.24 5.93 -3.44
CA ALA A 334 -12.63 5.44 -3.38
C ALA A 334 -13.52 6.06 -4.46
N SER A 335 -13.26 7.31 -4.86
CA SER A 335 -14.01 7.96 -5.93
C SER A 335 -13.72 7.39 -7.33
N GLY A 336 -12.72 6.50 -7.45
CA GLY A 336 -12.26 5.95 -8.73
C GLY A 336 -11.46 6.94 -9.58
N ASN A 337 -11.07 8.11 -9.04
CA ASN A 337 -10.26 9.09 -9.75
C ASN A 337 -8.75 8.87 -9.58
N LEU A 338 -8.33 7.86 -8.82
CA LEU A 338 -6.95 7.46 -8.65
C LEU A 338 -6.75 6.03 -9.20
N GLY A 339 -6.08 5.92 -10.36
CA GLY A 339 -5.63 4.63 -10.91
C GLY A 339 -6.70 3.72 -11.50
N GLN A 340 -7.97 4.14 -11.63
CA GLN A 340 -9.02 3.34 -12.24
C GLN A 340 -9.34 3.84 -13.66
N VAL A 341 -9.13 3.01 -14.68
CA VAL A 341 -9.55 3.28 -16.07
C VAL A 341 -11.07 3.18 -16.17
N VAL A 342 -11.64 2.11 -15.60
CA VAL A 342 -13.10 1.95 -15.46
C VAL A 342 -13.44 2.15 -13.99
N LYS A 343 -14.22 3.18 -13.70
CA LYS A 343 -14.58 3.53 -12.32
C LYS A 343 -15.55 2.50 -11.75
N ARG A 344 -15.16 1.88 -10.66
CA ARG A 344 -15.93 0.90 -9.88
C ARG A 344 -16.01 1.37 -8.43
N ASP A 345 -17.09 1.02 -7.75
CA ASP A 345 -17.34 1.47 -6.38
C ASP A 345 -16.55 0.64 -5.37
N TYR A 346 -15.93 1.30 -4.41
CA TYR A 346 -15.43 0.66 -3.19
C TYR A 346 -16.60 0.11 -2.38
N PRO A 347 -16.38 -0.90 -1.53
CA PRO A 347 -17.43 -1.43 -0.68
C PRO A 347 -17.84 -0.38 0.37
N VAL A 348 -19.14 -0.01 0.34
CA VAL A 348 -19.72 0.98 1.26
C VAL A 348 -20.84 0.31 2.04
N THR A 349 -20.95 0.65 3.33
CA THR A 349 -22.02 0.17 4.21
C THR A 349 -22.55 1.30 5.09
N GLY A 350 -23.78 1.17 5.56
CA GLY A 350 -24.29 2.00 6.67
C GLY A 350 -23.60 1.60 7.98
N VAL A 351 -23.25 2.58 8.81
CA VAL A 351 -22.68 2.30 10.14
C VAL A 351 -23.72 1.61 11.02
N VAL A 352 -24.98 2.01 10.92
CA VAL A 352 -26.10 1.34 11.59
C VAL A 352 -26.87 0.52 10.57
N ASP A 353 -26.98 -0.77 10.81
CA ASP A 353 -27.86 -1.68 10.09
C ASP A 353 -29.14 -1.89 10.92
N ARG A 354 -30.24 -1.33 10.42
CA ARG A 354 -31.56 -1.47 11.04
C ARG A 354 -32.36 -2.66 10.47
N GLY A 355 -31.72 -3.44 9.58
CA GLY A 355 -32.42 -4.42 8.78
C GLY A 355 -33.27 -3.77 7.67
N GLY A 356 -34.01 -4.58 6.94
CA GLY A 356 -34.89 -4.11 5.87
C GLY A 356 -34.22 -4.06 4.48
N PRO A 357 -34.99 -3.59 3.48
CA PRO A 357 -34.54 -3.60 2.09
C PRO A 357 -33.42 -2.59 1.85
N ARG A 358 -32.47 -2.97 1.01
CA ARG A 358 -31.44 -2.08 0.50
C ARG A 358 -31.76 -1.72 -0.94
N SER A 359 -31.56 -0.46 -1.31
CA SER A 359 -31.75 0.00 -2.68
C SER A 359 -30.50 0.72 -3.21
N PRO A 360 -30.22 0.63 -4.52
CA PRO A 360 -29.10 1.31 -5.13
C PRO A 360 -29.15 2.83 -4.87
N CYS A 361 -28.03 3.40 -4.49
CA CYS A 361 -27.89 4.85 -4.37
C CYS A 361 -26.47 5.29 -4.71
N ALA A 362 -26.33 6.54 -5.12
CA ALA A 362 -25.04 7.20 -5.23
C ALA A 362 -24.68 7.83 -3.88
N VAL A 363 -23.45 7.61 -3.41
CA VAL A 363 -22.86 8.32 -2.26
C VAL A 363 -21.95 9.40 -2.79
N VAL A 364 -22.26 10.64 -2.51
CA VAL A 364 -21.58 11.83 -3.05
C VAL A 364 -21.09 12.74 -1.93
N GLY A 365 -19.95 13.38 -2.14
CA GLY A 365 -19.41 14.35 -1.20
C GLY A 365 -19.98 15.78 -1.41
N PRO A 366 -19.39 16.77 -0.70
CA PRO A 366 -19.88 18.15 -0.68
C PRO A 366 -19.32 19.03 -1.81
N LEU A 367 -18.44 18.51 -2.66
CA LEU A 367 -17.74 19.35 -3.63
C LEU A 367 -18.62 19.74 -4.82
N CYS A 368 -18.39 20.93 -5.35
CA CYS A 368 -19.07 21.44 -6.55
C CYS A 368 -18.52 20.82 -7.85
N THR A 369 -18.40 19.50 -7.90
CA THR A 369 -17.93 18.75 -9.07
C THR A 369 -18.65 17.41 -9.20
N PRO A 370 -19.03 16.98 -10.43
CA PRO A 370 -19.62 15.66 -10.64
C PRO A 370 -18.65 14.49 -10.39
N LEU A 371 -17.38 14.78 -10.17
CA LEU A 371 -16.35 13.76 -9.85
C LEU A 371 -16.41 13.31 -8.39
N ASP A 372 -17.10 14.06 -7.52
CA ASP A 372 -17.17 13.82 -6.08
C ASP A 372 -18.19 12.72 -5.74
N MET A 373 -17.86 11.50 -6.14
CA MET A 373 -18.67 10.30 -5.94
C MET A 373 -17.86 9.24 -5.24
N LEU A 374 -18.21 8.91 -4.00
CA LEU A 374 -17.61 7.79 -3.26
C LEU A 374 -18.17 6.44 -3.72
N ALA A 375 -19.43 6.41 -4.17
CA ALA A 375 -20.02 5.25 -4.84
C ALA A 375 -21.12 5.72 -5.81
N ARG A 376 -21.34 4.95 -6.90
CA ARG A 376 -22.29 5.30 -7.98
C ARG A 376 -23.62 4.57 -7.86
N ALA A 377 -23.57 3.30 -7.43
CA ALA A 377 -24.75 2.42 -7.39
C ALA A 377 -24.65 1.38 -6.28
N THR A 378 -24.26 1.80 -5.09
CA THR A 378 -24.13 0.88 -3.95
C THR A 378 -25.48 0.62 -3.28
N PRO A 379 -25.83 -0.64 -2.93
CA PRO A 379 -27.07 -0.95 -2.22
C PRO A 379 -26.94 -0.59 -0.74
N LEU A 380 -27.64 0.47 -0.32
CA LEU A 380 -27.70 0.89 1.08
C LEU A 380 -29.15 0.86 1.62
N PRO A 381 -29.32 0.66 2.95
CA PRO A 381 -30.63 0.79 3.59
C PRO A 381 -31.18 2.22 3.43
N ASP A 382 -32.39 2.44 3.91
CA ASP A 382 -32.90 3.80 4.00
C ASP A 382 -32.11 4.59 5.05
N LEU A 383 -31.50 5.68 4.58
CA LEU A 383 -30.69 6.59 5.35
C LEU A 383 -31.38 7.95 5.46
N ALA A 384 -31.13 8.65 6.55
CA ALA A 384 -31.58 10.01 6.81
C ALA A 384 -30.40 10.93 7.12
N ALA A 385 -30.64 12.24 7.11
CA ALA A 385 -29.66 13.20 7.62
C ALA A 385 -29.28 12.87 9.06
N GLY A 386 -27.96 12.87 9.35
CA GLY A 386 -27.39 12.48 10.62
C GLY A 386 -26.87 11.03 10.67
N ASP A 387 -27.35 10.14 9.80
CA ASP A 387 -26.80 8.78 9.69
C ASP A 387 -25.36 8.80 9.22
N LEU A 388 -24.66 7.68 9.44
CA LEU A 388 -23.26 7.51 9.07
C LEU A 388 -23.10 6.41 8.01
N VAL A 389 -22.22 6.66 7.04
CA VAL A 389 -21.76 5.67 6.06
C VAL A 389 -20.27 5.41 6.24
N ALA A 390 -19.83 4.18 5.98
CA ALA A 390 -18.45 3.77 6.04
C ALA A 390 -18.00 3.19 4.70
N VAL A 391 -16.89 3.69 4.15
CA VAL A 391 -16.17 3.10 3.02
C VAL A 391 -15.13 2.18 3.59
N LEU A 392 -15.20 0.89 3.24
CA LEU A 392 -14.26 -0.14 3.67
C LEU A 392 -12.98 -0.13 2.81
N GLN A 393 -11.96 -0.90 3.20
CA GLN A 393 -10.67 -1.00 2.49
C GLN A 393 -9.94 0.36 2.37
N SER A 394 -10.14 1.25 3.35
CA SER A 394 -9.66 2.63 3.34
C SER A 394 -8.35 2.85 4.09
N GLY A 395 -7.66 1.78 4.50
CA GLY A 395 -6.41 1.87 5.26
C GLY A 395 -5.18 2.26 4.44
N ALA A 396 -5.26 2.12 3.11
CA ALA A 396 -4.18 2.44 2.19
C ALA A 396 -4.62 3.46 1.14
N TYR A 397 -3.72 4.39 0.78
CA TYR A 397 -3.94 5.42 -0.25
C TYR A 397 -5.22 6.24 -0.02
N GLY A 398 -5.53 6.51 1.25
CA GLY A 398 -6.67 7.31 1.67
C GLY A 398 -6.33 8.81 1.69
N LEU A 399 -6.24 9.38 2.89
CA LEU A 399 -6.08 10.82 3.09
C LEU A 399 -4.82 11.40 2.42
N THR A 400 -3.67 10.75 2.56
CA THR A 400 -2.38 11.24 2.05
C THR A 400 -2.26 11.22 0.53
N ALA A 401 -3.08 10.42 -0.15
CA ALA A 401 -3.15 10.37 -1.61
C ALA A 401 -4.30 11.24 -2.19
N SER A 402 -4.89 12.12 -1.37
CA SER A 402 -6.10 12.87 -1.72
C SER A 402 -5.85 14.38 -1.76
N PRO A 403 -6.60 15.14 -2.59
CA PRO A 403 -6.46 16.60 -2.73
C PRO A 403 -7.12 17.33 -1.57
N THR A 404 -6.61 17.17 -0.35
CA THR A 404 -7.21 17.66 0.91
C THR A 404 -7.39 19.17 1.01
N GLY A 405 -6.71 19.96 0.16
CA GLY A 405 -6.89 21.41 0.09
C GLY A 405 -8.02 21.87 -0.82
N PHE A 406 -8.68 20.96 -1.55
CA PHE A 406 -9.67 21.35 -2.54
C PHE A 406 -10.92 21.94 -1.88
N LEU A 407 -11.35 23.13 -2.35
CA LEU A 407 -12.45 23.96 -1.82
C LEU A 407 -12.33 24.30 -0.33
N SER A 408 -11.12 24.22 0.24
CA SER A 408 -10.81 24.62 1.64
C SER A 408 -11.64 23.89 2.70
N HIS A 409 -12.09 22.66 2.42
CA HIS A 409 -12.72 21.82 3.43
C HIS A 409 -11.72 21.41 4.52
N PRO A 410 -12.16 21.30 5.79
CA PRO A 410 -11.31 20.81 6.86
C PRO A 410 -10.79 19.39 6.58
N ARG A 411 -9.56 19.12 6.99
CA ARG A 411 -9.05 17.74 6.96
C ARG A 411 -9.83 16.86 7.96
N PRO A 412 -10.12 15.61 7.61
CA PRO A 412 -10.69 14.64 8.54
C PRO A 412 -9.66 14.24 9.60
N ALA A 413 -10.14 13.87 10.78
CA ALA A 413 -9.33 13.21 11.78
C ALA A 413 -8.89 11.81 11.28
N GLU A 414 -7.73 11.36 11.74
CA GLU A 414 -7.24 9.99 11.56
C GLU A 414 -7.11 9.35 12.94
N LEU A 415 -7.82 8.25 13.16
CA LEU A 415 -7.90 7.57 14.45
C LEU A 415 -7.25 6.17 14.34
N LEU A 416 -6.38 5.81 15.27
CA LEU A 416 -5.88 4.46 15.44
C LEU A 416 -6.52 3.85 16.69
N VAL A 417 -7.20 2.72 16.51
CA VAL A 417 -7.72 1.91 17.60
C VAL A 417 -6.71 0.81 17.91
N ASP A 418 -6.25 0.78 19.15
CA ASP A 418 -5.30 -0.20 19.66
C ASP A 418 -5.69 -0.60 21.09
N GLY A 419 -5.87 -1.91 21.34
CA GLY A 419 -6.28 -2.41 22.65
C GLY A 419 -7.60 -1.82 23.18
N GLY A 420 -8.56 -1.54 22.28
CA GLY A 420 -9.86 -0.95 22.64
C GLY A 420 -9.83 0.54 22.98
N THR A 421 -8.73 1.24 22.66
CA THR A 421 -8.58 2.68 22.86
C THR A 421 -8.33 3.36 21.53
N ALA A 422 -9.09 4.42 21.21
CA ALA A 422 -8.88 5.26 20.05
C ALA A 422 -7.93 6.43 20.41
N ARG A 423 -6.97 6.69 19.55
CA ARG A 423 -6.14 7.88 19.61
C ARG A 423 -6.10 8.56 18.26
N GLU A 424 -6.09 9.86 18.25
CA GLU A 424 -5.86 10.63 17.04
C GLU A 424 -4.40 10.48 16.62
N ILE A 425 -4.21 10.16 15.34
CA ILE A 425 -2.91 10.08 14.70
C ILE A 425 -2.92 11.06 13.53
N GLY A 426 -1.81 11.72 13.30
CA GLY A 426 -1.67 12.60 12.15
C GLY A 426 -0.24 12.52 11.64
N MET A 427 -0.02 12.90 10.38
CA MET A 427 1.31 13.29 9.97
C MET A 427 1.66 14.59 10.72
N ALA A 428 2.84 14.64 11.35
CA ALA A 428 3.39 15.89 11.83
C ALA A 428 3.35 16.93 10.68
N ARG A 429 2.79 18.10 10.94
CA ARG A 429 2.82 19.17 9.93
C ARG A 429 4.25 19.68 9.86
N PRO A 430 4.75 20.06 8.66
CA PRO A 430 5.98 20.84 8.61
C PRO A 430 5.80 22.09 9.47
N GLY A 431 6.46 22.15 10.66
CA GLY A 431 6.39 23.25 11.60
C GLY A 431 5.65 23.01 12.93
N ASP A 432 5.12 21.79 13.19
CA ASP A 432 4.63 21.39 14.52
C ASP A 432 5.79 20.92 15.40
#